data_1e0bbb9b82ff76d4f9a6667220bc82b6
#
_entry.id   1e0bbb9b82ff76d4f9a6667220bc82b6
#
_cell.length_a   1.000
_cell.length_b   1.000
_cell.length_c   1.000
_cell.angle_alpha   90.00
_cell.angle_beta   90.00
_cell.angle_gamma   90.00
#
_symmetry.space_group_name_H-M   'P 1'
#
loop_
_entity.id
_entity.type
_entity.pdbx_description
1 polymer ?
#
loop_
_entity_poly.entity_id
_entity_poly.type
_entity_poly.pdbx_seq_one_letter_code
_entity_poly.pdbx_strand_id
1 'polypeptide(L)'
;MPVSNFSCVSSDQDRTAQTRSGFDMKFVALAFSCLLFLAIPAHADDAGTFNAMVTLAHQGDAEAQYHVGMMYNNGIGTQQDRSQAFAWFQKSAAADDPLGAYKLGCYYDGQGAGVVAADPDQALKYKLVSARAGYARAQHDVALLYDRQGNPEEALKWWKMAGDQGLPSALFSLSRVYSAGKGTPRDLSLSYAYFKLSQIAPPKNVNEMAGLLSKSERENAEKIVSGWKPQPTALTLKAFAGITAAEDHLKAARKPAI
;
A
#
# COMPACT_ATOMS: atom_id res chain seq x y z
N MET A 1 -11.37 -4.90 11.39
CA MET A 1 -11.08 -5.80 10.27
C MET A 1 -9.65 -5.52 9.85
N PRO A 2 -8.74 -6.50 9.78
CA PRO A 2 -7.37 -6.23 9.35
C PRO A 2 -7.38 -5.99 7.84
N VAL A 3 -7.08 -4.77 7.43
CA VAL A 3 -6.78 -4.43 6.03
C VAL A 3 -5.49 -5.17 5.68
N SER A 4 -5.59 -6.17 4.81
CA SER A 4 -4.44 -6.89 4.27
C SER A 4 -3.46 -5.92 3.64
N ASN A 5 -2.20 -5.96 4.12
CA ASN A 5 -1.11 -5.09 3.67
C ASN A 5 -0.80 -5.27 2.17
N PHE A 6 -1.29 -4.35 1.34
CA PHE A 6 -0.96 -4.26 -0.10
C PHE A 6 0.31 -3.44 -0.38
N SER A 7 1.21 -3.30 0.59
CA SER A 7 2.47 -2.56 0.45
C SER A 7 3.56 -3.39 -0.23
N CYS A 8 4.38 -2.78 -1.08
CA CYS A 8 5.63 -3.36 -1.59
C CYS A 8 6.75 -3.43 -0.56
N VAL A 9 6.57 -2.86 0.62
CA VAL A 9 7.57 -2.92 1.69
C VAL A 9 7.53 -4.31 2.31
N SER A 10 8.64 -5.04 2.24
CA SER A 10 8.80 -6.33 2.89
C SER A 10 8.64 -6.19 4.40
N SER A 11 7.86 -7.09 5.01
CA SER A 11 7.56 -7.16 6.44
C SER A 11 8.76 -7.54 7.32
N ASP A 12 9.99 -7.44 6.83
CA ASP A 12 11.19 -7.89 7.56
C ASP A 12 11.76 -6.87 8.57
N GLN A 13 11.18 -5.68 8.73
CA GLN A 13 11.66 -4.71 9.72
C GLN A 13 10.91 -4.70 11.06
N ASP A 14 9.83 -5.49 11.23
CA ASP A 14 9.07 -5.54 12.49
C ASP A 14 9.45 -6.70 13.43
N ARG A 15 10.50 -7.47 13.16
CA ARG A 15 10.88 -8.62 13.99
C ARG A 15 11.96 -8.39 15.07
N THR A 16 12.39 -7.17 15.34
CA THR A 16 13.48 -6.92 16.33
C THR A 16 13.08 -6.17 17.59
N ALA A 17 11.83 -6.21 18.01
CA ALA A 17 11.42 -5.59 19.27
C ALA A 17 10.44 -6.43 20.10
N GLN A 18 10.73 -7.70 20.34
CA GLN A 18 10.03 -8.42 21.42
C GLN A 18 10.81 -9.64 21.93
N THR A 19 11.86 -9.38 22.71
CA THR A 19 12.37 -10.36 23.66
C THR A 19 12.83 -9.61 24.91
N ARG A 20 12.04 -9.70 25.98
CA ARG A 20 12.43 -9.90 27.38
C ARG A 20 11.34 -9.41 28.33
N SER A 21 10.51 -10.30 28.79
CA SER A 21 10.21 -10.42 30.22
C SER A 21 9.68 -11.82 30.47
N GLY A 22 10.46 -12.60 31.23
CA GLY A 22 10.06 -13.91 31.66
C GLY A 22 8.96 -13.81 32.73
N PHE A 23 8.02 -14.72 32.64
CA PHE A 23 7.20 -15.07 33.79
C PHE A 23 7.00 -16.60 33.86
N ASP A 24 7.16 -17.11 35.07
CA ASP A 24 7.27 -18.51 35.46
C ASP A 24 6.07 -19.37 35.05
N MET A 25 6.41 -20.60 34.65
CA MET A 25 5.50 -21.71 34.48
C MET A 25 5.13 -22.32 35.86
N LYS A 26 3.85 -22.40 36.19
CA LYS A 26 3.32 -23.44 37.05
C LYS A 26 2.10 -24.09 36.43
N PHE A 27 2.21 -25.40 36.29
CA PHE A 27 1.24 -26.38 35.81
C PHE A 27 -0.16 -26.23 36.39
N VAL A 28 -1.19 -26.30 35.54
CA VAL A 28 -2.41 -27.04 35.84
C VAL A 28 -2.88 -27.73 34.54
N ALA A 29 -2.96 -29.03 34.61
CA ALA A 29 -3.54 -29.91 33.57
C ALA A 29 -5.06 -29.99 33.70
N LEU A 30 -5.72 -30.34 32.65
CA LEU A 30 -7.05 -30.86 32.38
C LEU A 30 -8.08 -29.85 31.81
N ALA A 31 -8.32 -29.96 30.51
CA ALA A 31 -9.59 -30.47 29.99
C ALA A 31 -9.52 -30.48 28.47
N PHE A 32 -9.63 -31.67 27.88
CA PHE A 32 -9.94 -31.86 26.46
C PHE A 32 -11.28 -31.17 26.17
N SER A 33 -11.25 -29.99 25.62
CA SER A 33 -12.39 -29.36 24.99
C SER A 33 -12.06 -29.26 23.51
N CYS A 34 -12.77 -30.05 22.71
CA CYS A 34 -12.80 -29.98 21.27
C CYS A 34 -13.13 -28.52 20.87
N LEU A 35 -12.11 -27.71 20.68
CA LEU A 35 -12.24 -26.44 19.96
C LEU A 35 -12.47 -26.82 18.50
N LEU A 36 -13.77 -26.93 18.13
CA LEU A 36 -14.13 -26.70 16.74
C LEU A 36 -13.44 -25.40 16.33
N PHE A 37 -12.43 -25.52 15.49
CA PHE A 37 -12.03 -24.43 14.61
C PHE A 37 -13.29 -24.08 13.81
N LEU A 38 -14.03 -23.09 14.29
CA LEU A 38 -14.90 -22.31 13.44
C LEU A 38 -13.97 -21.65 12.43
N ALA A 39 -13.72 -22.35 11.31
CA ALA A 39 -13.25 -21.73 10.10
C ALA A 39 -14.17 -20.54 9.89
N ILE A 40 -13.62 -19.33 10.04
CA ILE A 40 -14.29 -18.11 9.56
C ILE A 40 -14.66 -18.48 8.13
N PRO A 41 -15.94 -18.40 7.72
CA PRO A 41 -16.27 -18.70 6.34
C PRO A 41 -15.43 -17.79 5.46
N ALA A 42 -14.43 -18.33 4.79
CA ALA A 42 -13.92 -17.76 3.55
C ALA A 42 -15.18 -17.44 2.77
N HIS A 43 -15.32 -16.20 2.30
CA HIS A 43 -16.53 -15.74 1.62
C HIS A 43 -16.97 -16.84 0.67
N ALA A 44 -18.18 -17.35 0.83
CA ALA A 44 -18.65 -18.58 0.20
C ALA A 44 -18.67 -18.55 -1.35
N ASP A 45 -18.15 -17.47 -1.96
CA ASP A 45 -18.12 -17.23 -3.41
C ASP A 45 -16.73 -16.77 -3.94
N ASP A 46 -15.66 -16.85 -3.15
CA ASP A 46 -14.33 -16.43 -3.65
C ASP A 46 -13.88 -17.27 -4.85
N ALA A 47 -14.19 -18.57 -4.88
CA ALA A 47 -13.87 -19.45 -6.01
C ALA A 47 -14.73 -19.12 -7.25
N GLY A 48 -16.00 -18.78 -7.06
CA GLY A 48 -16.89 -18.32 -8.14
C GLY A 48 -16.43 -17.00 -8.72
N THR A 49 -16.05 -16.05 -7.87
CA THR A 49 -15.47 -14.75 -8.26
C THR A 49 -14.16 -14.95 -9.03
N PHE A 50 -13.27 -15.82 -8.55
CA PHE A 50 -12.02 -16.16 -9.23
C PHE A 50 -12.27 -16.70 -10.65
N ASN A 51 -13.14 -17.71 -10.81
CA ASN A 51 -13.44 -18.33 -12.10
C ASN A 51 -14.05 -17.31 -13.09
N ALA A 52 -14.94 -16.45 -12.62
CA ALA A 52 -15.54 -15.40 -13.42
C ALA A 52 -14.48 -14.36 -13.86
N MET A 53 -13.57 -13.95 -12.97
CA MET A 53 -12.46 -13.06 -13.30
C MET A 53 -11.51 -13.69 -14.32
N VAL A 54 -11.15 -14.97 -14.17
CA VAL A 54 -10.33 -15.71 -15.15
C VAL A 54 -10.96 -15.68 -16.53
N THR A 55 -12.28 -15.84 -16.60
CA THR A 55 -13.02 -15.78 -17.89
C THR A 55 -12.85 -14.41 -18.57
N LEU A 56 -13.07 -13.31 -17.85
CA LEU A 56 -12.88 -11.96 -18.39
C LEU A 56 -11.41 -11.67 -18.75
N ALA A 57 -10.48 -12.11 -17.90
CA ALA A 57 -9.05 -11.92 -18.12
C ALA A 57 -8.56 -12.62 -19.40
N HIS A 58 -9.10 -13.79 -19.74
CA HIS A 58 -8.81 -14.49 -20.98
C HIS A 58 -9.43 -13.79 -22.22
N GLN A 59 -10.46 -12.99 -22.03
CA GLN A 59 -11.03 -12.14 -23.09
C GLN A 59 -10.22 -10.85 -23.33
N GLY A 60 -9.13 -10.65 -22.57
CA GLY A 60 -8.24 -9.50 -22.71
C GLY A 60 -8.58 -8.30 -21.82
N ASP A 61 -9.55 -8.44 -20.90
CA ASP A 61 -9.87 -7.39 -19.95
C ASP A 61 -8.70 -7.13 -18.98
N ALA A 62 -8.09 -5.93 -19.08
CA ALA A 62 -6.87 -5.58 -18.39
C ALA A 62 -7.05 -5.51 -16.86
N GLU A 63 -8.21 -5.01 -16.40
CA GLU A 63 -8.54 -4.94 -14.98
C GLU A 63 -8.79 -6.34 -14.40
N ALA A 64 -9.50 -7.20 -15.13
CA ALA A 64 -9.69 -8.60 -14.72
C ALA A 64 -8.35 -9.34 -14.64
N GLN A 65 -7.41 -9.10 -15.56
CA GLN A 65 -6.06 -9.65 -15.51
C GLN A 65 -5.32 -9.22 -14.22
N TYR A 66 -5.43 -7.94 -13.83
CA TYR A 66 -4.89 -7.46 -12.54
C TYR A 66 -5.53 -8.21 -11.38
N HIS A 67 -6.85 -8.33 -11.33
CA HIS A 67 -7.55 -9.01 -10.25
C HIS A 67 -7.20 -10.49 -10.14
N VAL A 68 -7.10 -11.21 -11.26
CA VAL A 68 -6.63 -12.61 -11.30
C VAL A 68 -5.21 -12.72 -10.74
N GLY A 69 -4.31 -11.80 -11.14
CA GLY A 69 -2.97 -11.71 -10.58
C GLY A 69 -2.98 -11.51 -9.06
N MET A 70 -3.85 -10.64 -8.54
CA MET A 70 -4.02 -10.42 -7.10
C MET A 70 -4.58 -11.65 -6.38
N MET A 71 -5.52 -12.36 -6.97
CA MET A 71 -6.12 -13.56 -6.41
C MET A 71 -5.09 -14.69 -6.30
N TYR A 72 -4.28 -14.92 -7.33
CA TYR A 72 -3.15 -15.85 -7.25
C TYR A 72 -2.08 -15.39 -6.24
N ASN A 73 -1.77 -14.08 -6.17
CA ASN A 73 -0.77 -13.56 -5.23
C ASN A 73 -1.15 -13.79 -3.77
N ASN A 74 -2.44 -13.74 -3.45
CA ASN A 74 -2.95 -13.80 -2.09
C ASN A 74 -3.66 -15.12 -1.74
N GLY A 75 -3.88 -16.03 -2.70
CA GLY A 75 -4.62 -17.26 -2.49
C GLY A 75 -6.12 -17.03 -2.26
N ILE A 76 -6.74 -16.09 -2.99
CA ILE A 76 -8.18 -15.76 -2.88
C ILE A 76 -8.95 -16.53 -3.94
N GLY A 77 -9.83 -17.41 -3.54
CA GLY A 77 -10.62 -18.28 -4.44
C GLY A 77 -9.79 -19.32 -5.20
N THR A 78 -8.49 -19.37 -4.99
CA THR A 78 -7.53 -20.31 -5.59
C THR A 78 -6.34 -20.52 -4.66
N GLN A 79 -5.51 -21.52 -4.94
CA GLN A 79 -4.23 -21.69 -4.26
C GLN A 79 -3.28 -20.54 -4.61
N GLN A 80 -2.52 -20.04 -3.62
CA GLN A 80 -1.51 -19.04 -3.85
C GLN A 80 -0.45 -19.54 -4.85
N ASP A 81 -0.21 -18.76 -5.91
CA ASP A 81 0.83 -19.02 -6.92
C ASP A 81 1.42 -17.70 -7.41
N ARG A 82 2.61 -17.39 -6.93
CA ARG A 82 3.29 -16.13 -7.27
C ARG A 82 3.80 -16.08 -8.72
N SER A 83 4.06 -17.23 -9.33
CA SER A 83 4.47 -17.31 -10.74
C SER A 83 3.29 -16.99 -11.66
N GLN A 84 2.12 -17.55 -11.35
CA GLN A 84 0.88 -17.19 -12.04
C GLN A 84 0.53 -15.72 -11.82
N ALA A 85 0.65 -15.22 -10.60
CA ALA A 85 0.41 -13.81 -10.30
C ALA A 85 1.29 -12.89 -11.16
N PHE A 86 2.59 -13.19 -11.25
CA PHE A 86 3.53 -12.43 -12.08
C PHE A 86 3.13 -12.43 -13.56
N ALA A 87 2.79 -13.60 -14.11
CA ALA A 87 2.38 -13.72 -15.49
C ALA A 87 1.10 -12.91 -15.81
N TRP A 88 0.15 -12.89 -14.87
CA TRP A 88 -1.07 -12.10 -15.02
C TRP A 88 -0.81 -10.59 -14.87
N PHE A 89 0.07 -10.16 -13.96
CA PHE A 89 0.48 -8.76 -13.86
C PHE A 89 1.22 -8.28 -15.11
N GLN A 90 2.01 -9.15 -15.77
CA GLN A 90 2.62 -8.82 -17.05
C GLN A 90 1.57 -8.56 -18.14
N LYS A 91 0.54 -9.42 -18.24
CA LYS A 91 -0.55 -9.23 -19.20
C LYS A 91 -1.33 -7.93 -18.94
N SER A 92 -1.71 -7.69 -17.68
CA SER A 92 -2.43 -6.49 -17.27
C SER A 92 -1.63 -5.21 -17.57
N ALA A 93 -0.34 -5.20 -17.22
CA ALA A 93 0.54 -4.07 -17.52
C ALA A 93 0.73 -3.84 -19.04
N ALA A 94 0.80 -4.92 -19.83
CA ALA A 94 0.88 -4.85 -21.30
C ALA A 94 -0.42 -4.36 -21.94
N ALA A 95 -1.54 -4.47 -21.25
CA ALA A 95 -2.84 -3.93 -21.63
C ALA A 95 -3.12 -2.55 -20.96
N ASP A 96 -2.05 -1.83 -20.59
CA ASP A 96 -2.05 -0.47 -20.03
C ASP A 96 -2.80 -0.30 -18.70
N ASP A 97 -3.04 -1.38 -17.93
CA ASP A 97 -3.62 -1.25 -16.60
C ASP A 97 -2.59 -0.71 -15.58
N PRO A 98 -2.87 0.44 -14.93
CA PRO A 98 -1.93 1.06 -14.01
C PRO A 98 -1.69 0.24 -12.73
N LEU A 99 -2.67 -0.54 -12.26
CA LEU A 99 -2.53 -1.36 -11.06
C LEU A 99 -1.74 -2.63 -11.36
N GLY A 100 -1.93 -3.23 -12.53
CA GLY A 100 -1.08 -4.31 -13.04
C GLY A 100 0.37 -3.87 -13.20
N ALA A 101 0.60 -2.69 -13.79
CA ALA A 101 1.93 -2.09 -13.88
C ALA A 101 2.55 -1.87 -12.49
N TYR A 102 1.80 -1.34 -11.51
CA TYR A 102 2.31 -1.19 -10.14
C TYR A 102 2.75 -2.52 -9.54
N LYS A 103 1.92 -3.56 -9.64
CA LYS A 103 2.25 -4.88 -9.11
C LYS A 103 3.44 -5.51 -9.80
N LEU A 104 3.57 -5.36 -11.10
CA LEU A 104 4.74 -5.78 -11.85
C LEU A 104 6.01 -5.07 -11.36
N GLY A 105 5.93 -3.75 -11.14
CA GLY A 105 7.00 -2.97 -10.53
C GLY A 105 7.37 -3.43 -9.12
N CYS A 106 6.39 -3.85 -8.30
CA CYS A 106 6.64 -4.43 -6.98
C CYS A 106 7.41 -5.76 -7.06
N TYR A 107 7.09 -6.60 -8.04
CA TYR A 107 7.82 -7.86 -8.24
C TYR A 107 9.29 -7.60 -8.58
N TYR A 108 9.59 -6.63 -9.45
CA TYR A 108 10.96 -6.21 -9.76
C TYR A 108 11.65 -5.48 -8.59
N ASP A 109 10.90 -4.88 -7.66
CA ASP A 109 11.43 -4.23 -6.43
C ASP A 109 11.60 -5.23 -5.26
N GLY A 110 11.67 -6.53 -5.55
CA GLY A 110 12.00 -7.58 -4.60
C GLY A 110 10.82 -8.44 -4.12
N GLN A 111 9.55 -8.06 -4.33
CA GLN A 111 8.41 -8.95 -4.04
C GLN A 111 8.44 -10.22 -4.89
N GLY A 112 9.08 -10.18 -6.04
CA GLY A 112 9.22 -11.30 -6.98
C GLY A 112 10.29 -12.33 -6.61
N ALA A 113 10.90 -12.26 -5.43
CA ALA A 113 11.95 -13.20 -5.03
C ALA A 113 11.51 -14.66 -5.21
N GLY A 114 12.32 -15.44 -5.94
CA GLY A 114 12.00 -16.79 -6.35
C GLY A 114 11.18 -16.93 -7.65
N VAL A 115 10.68 -15.81 -8.22
CA VAL A 115 9.95 -15.77 -9.50
C VAL A 115 10.72 -14.96 -10.53
N VAL A 116 11.21 -13.77 -10.15
CA VAL A 116 11.97 -12.86 -11.01
C VAL A 116 13.10 -12.22 -10.20
N ALA A 117 14.24 -11.97 -10.85
CA ALA A 117 15.33 -11.22 -10.23
C ALA A 117 14.92 -9.76 -10.00
N ALA A 118 15.41 -9.18 -8.91
CA ALA A 118 15.22 -7.76 -8.65
C ALA A 118 15.89 -6.92 -9.73
N ASP A 119 15.17 -5.92 -10.21
CA ASP A 119 15.61 -4.98 -11.25
C ASP A 119 15.07 -3.60 -10.91
N PRO A 120 15.89 -2.71 -10.31
CA PRO A 120 15.46 -1.37 -9.91
C PRO A 120 14.98 -0.49 -11.07
N ASP A 121 15.51 -0.67 -12.26
CA ASP A 121 15.13 0.13 -13.43
C ASP A 121 13.74 -0.29 -13.93
N GLN A 122 13.47 -1.59 -14.01
CA GLN A 122 12.14 -2.10 -14.31
C GLN A 122 11.14 -1.74 -13.20
N ALA A 123 11.56 -1.83 -11.94
CA ALA A 123 10.71 -1.41 -10.82
C ALA A 123 10.28 0.05 -10.94
N LEU A 124 11.23 0.96 -11.18
CA LEU A 124 10.94 2.38 -11.38
C LEU A 124 10.07 2.61 -12.61
N LYS A 125 10.40 1.98 -13.75
CA LYS A 125 9.65 2.10 -15.00
C LYS A 125 8.16 1.79 -14.80
N TYR A 126 7.85 0.63 -14.24
CA TYR A 126 6.47 0.18 -14.07
C TYR A 126 5.73 0.95 -12.96
N LYS A 127 6.41 1.27 -11.86
CA LYS A 127 5.82 2.11 -10.80
C LYS A 127 5.51 3.53 -11.29
N LEU A 128 6.34 4.10 -12.18
CA LEU A 128 6.07 5.41 -12.79
C LEU A 128 4.79 5.42 -13.63
N VAL A 129 4.48 4.34 -14.36
CA VAL A 129 3.20 4.24 -15.10
C VAL A 129 2.03 4.45 -14.14
N SER A 130 2.00 3.72 -13.05
CA SER A 130 0.93 3.80 -12.05
C SER A 130 0.91 5.12 -11.28
N ALA A 131 2.07 5.65 -10.94
CA ALA A 131 2.20 6.93 -10.23
C ALA A 131 1.67 8.11 -11.07
N ARG A 132 1.97 8.12 -12.38
CA ARG A 132 1.44 9.12 -13.32
C ARG A 132 -0.06 8.98 -13.53
N ALA A 133 -0.61 7.77 -13.46
CA ALA A 133 -2.04 7.52 -13.45
C ALA A 133 -2.73 7.94 -12.13
N GLY A 134 -1.96 8.36 -11.12
CA GLY A 134 -2.48 8.94 -9.88
C GLY A 134 -2.58 7.97 -8.71
N TYR A 135 -2.02 6.75 -8.77
CA TYR A 135 -2.08 5.83 -7.64
C TYR A 135 -1.13 6.26 -6.51
N ALA A 136 -1.69 6.60 -5.35
CA ALA A 136 -0.94 7.18 -4.23
C ALA A 136 0.21 6.31 -3.72
N ARG A 137 0.02 4.97 -3.63
CA ARG A 137 1.11 4.07 -3.22
C ARG A 137 2.25 4.03 -4.24
N ALA A 138 1.92 4.04 -5.53
CA ALA A 138 2.93 4.09 -6.58
C ALA A 138 3.71 5.41 -6.52
N GLN A 139 3.04 6.54 -6.28
CA GLN A 139 3.69 7.84 -6.08
C GLN A 139 4.65 7.83 -4.89
N HIS A 140 4.23 7.26 -3.76
CA HIS A 140 5.10 7.13 -2.60
C HIS A 140 6.32 6.23 -2.88
N ASP A 141 6.12 5.08 -3.53
CA ASP A 141 7.21 4.15 -3.86
C ASP A 141 8.21 4.77 -4.86
N VAL A 142 7.71 5.50 -5.87
CA VAL A 142 8.55 6.26 -6.81
C VAL A 142 9.38 7.31 -6.07
N ALA A 143 8.78 8.01 -5.10
CA ALA A 143 9.51 8.96 -4.27
C ALA A 143 10.66 8.29 -3.48
N LEU A 144 10.40 7.11 -2.90
CA LEU A 144 11.45 6.33 -2.22
C LEU A 144 12.57 5.90 -3.16
N LEU A 145 12.25 5.55 -4.41
CA LEU A 145 13.26 5.19 -5.42
C LEU A 145 14.12 6.41 -5.79
N TYR A 146 13.51 7.56 -6.04
CA TYR A 146 14.25 8.80 -6.31
C TYR A 146 15.11 9.25 -5.12
N ASP A 147 14.60 9.10 -3.90
CA ASP A 147 15.37 9.43 -2.68
C ASP A 147 16.62 8.55 -2.54
N ARG A 148 16.49 7.24 -2.80
CA ARG A 148 17.63 6.30 -2.81
C ARG A 148 18.65 6.60 -3.93
N GLN A 149 18.20 7.13 -5.06
CA GLN A 149 19.04 7.56 -6.17
C GLN A 149 19.72 8.93 -5.93
N GLY A 150 19.48 9.58 -4.79
CA GLY A 150 20.04 10.89 -4.47
C GLY A 150 19.34 12.06 -5.17
N ASN A 151 18.09 11.91 -5.57
CA ASN A 151 17.25 12.93 -6.22
C ASN A 151 16.13 13.41 -5.28
N PRO A 152 16.44 14.12 -4.18
CA PRO A 152 15.48 14.46 -3.14
C PRO A 152 14.41 15.45 -3.61
N GLU A 153 14.69 16.30 -4.59
CA GLU A 153 13.70 17.25 -5.14
C GLU A 153 12.58 16.51 -5.90
N GLU A 154 12.94 15.51 -6.69
CA GLU A 154 11.94 14.66 -7.37
C GLU A 154 11.18 13.80 -6.37
N ALA A 155 11.87 13.23 -5.38
CA ALA A 155 11.22 12.49 -4.30
C ALA A 155 10.17 13.34 -3.56
N LEU A 156 10.50 14.60 -3.24
CA LEU A 156 9.58 15.53 -2.58
C LEU A 156 8.32 15.78 -3.41
N LYS A 157 8.44 15.95 -4.73
CA LYS A 157 7.28 16.15 -5.62
C LYS A 157 6.31 14.96 -5.54
N TRP A 158 6.85 13.75 -5.64
CA TRP A 158 6.03 12.53 -5.60
C TRP A 158 5.43 12.28 -4.21
N TRP A 159 6.19 12.54 -3.11
CA TRP A 159 5.62 12.46 -1.76
C TRP A 159 4.50 13.47 -1.54
N LYS A 160 4.60 14.71 -2.07
CA LYS A 160 3.50 15.67 -2.00
C LYS A 160 2.26 15.15 -2.68
N MET A 161 2.36 14.65 -3.93
CA MET A 161 1.22 14.09 -4.64
C MET A 161 0.54 12.94 -3.88
N ALA A 162 1.32 12.04 -3.28
CA ALA A 162 0.79 10.95 -2.46
C ALA A 162 0.20 11.46 -1.12
N GLY A 163 0.83 12.46 -0.51
CA GLY A 163 0.37 13.09 0.73
C GLY A 163 -0.94 13.85 0.55
N ASP A 164 -1.10 14.56 -0.56
CA ASP A 164 -2.35 15.25 -0.91
C ASP A 164 -3.54 14.29 -1.04
N GLN A 165 -3.27 13.04 -1.43
CA GLN A 165 -4.26 11.97 -1.44
C GLN A 165 -4.55 11.37 -0.05
N GLY A 166 -3.83 11.77 0.97
CA GLY A 166 -4.01 11.29 2.34
C GLY A 166 -3.26 9.99 2.66
N LEU A 167 -2.25 9.61 1.87
CA LEU A 167 -1.47 8.40 2.16
C LEU A 167 -0.60 8.61 3.42
N PRO A 168 -0.85 7.86 4.54
CA PRO A 168 -0.15 8.09 5.81
C PRO A 168 1.37 7.98 5.70
N SER A 169 1.88 6.99 4.98
CA SER A 169 3.33 6.81 4.77
C SER A 169 3.98 7.97 4.02
N ALA A 170 3.27 8.58 3.06
CA ALA A 170 3.76 9.75 2.34
C ALA A 170 3.78 11.00 3.24
N LEU A 171 2.73 11.22 4.03
CA LEU A 171 2.68 12.30 5.01
C LEU A 171 3.81 12.16 6.04
N PHE A 172 4.07 10.96 6.52
CA PHE A 172 5.20 10.70 7.42
C PHE A 172 6.56 10.98 6.74
N SER A 173 6.73 10.59 5.48
CA SER A 173 7.94 10.89 4.70
C SER A 173 8.14 12.40 4.53
N LEU A 174 7.05 13.14 4.23
CA LEU A 174 7.08 14.61 4.15
C LEU A 174 7.50 15.25 5.47
N SER A 175 7.01 14.75 6.61
CA SER A 175 7.44 15.23 7.92
C SER A 175 8.96 15.13 8.08
N ARG A 176 9.54 13.98 7.74
CA ARG A 176 10.99 13.76 7.82
C ARG A 176 11.79 14.66 6.87
N VAL A 177 11.30 14.82 5.66
CA VAL A 177 11.92 15.67 4.63
C VAL A 177 12.00 17.13 5.10
N TYR A 178 10.89 17.68 5.59
CA TYR A 178 10.87 19.06 6.10
C TYR A 178 11.64 19.24 7.39
N SER A 179 11.69 18.23 8.27
CA SER A 179 12.53 18.26 9.46
C SER A 179 14.02 18.31 9.13
N ALA A 180 14.43 17.54 8.10
CA ALA A 180 15.84 17.43 7.70
C ALA A 180 16.29 18.55 6.74
N GLY A 181 15.36 19.21 6.05
CA GLY A 181 15.69 20.14 4.96
C GLY A 181 16.24 19.43 3.72
N LYS A 182 15.79 18.21 3.41
CA LYS A 182 16.29 17.39 2.32
C LYS A 182 15.53 17.69 1.02
N GLY A 183 16.19 18.28 0.03
CA GLY A 183 15.55 18.72 -1.23
C GLY A 183 14.60 19.91 -1.07
N THR A 184 14.57 20.55 0.12
CA THR A 184 13.75 21.73 0.44
C THR A 184 14.35 22.40 1.67
N PRO A 185 14.14 23.71 1.89
CA PRO A 185 14.48 24.35 3.17
C PRO A 185 13.79 23.64 4.34
N ARG A 186 14.49 23.58 5.49
CA ARG A 186 13.92 23.04 6.72
C ARG A 186 12.72 23.87 7.16
N ASP A 187 11.62 23.19 7.51
CA ASP A 187 10.37 23.82 8.00
C ASP A 187 9.74 22.95 9.09
N LEU A 188 9.84 23.38 10.33
CA LEU A 188 9.33 22.64 11.48
C LEU A 188 7.79 22.70 11.59
N SER A 189 7.14 23.75 11.07
CA SER A 189 5.69 23.86 11.03
C SER A 189 5.11 22.81 10.08
N LEU A 190 5.65 22.72 8.86
CA LEU A 190 5.26 21.69 7.89
C LEU A 190 5.60 20.28 8.39
N SER A 191 6.78 20.11 8.97
CA SER A 191 7.20 18.83 9.53
C SER A 191 6.21 18.32 10.57
N TYR A 192 5.85 19.14 11.55
CA TYR A 192 4.89 18.77 12.58
C TYR A 192 3.48 18.56 12.03
N ALA A 193 3.00 19.43 11.12
CA ALA A 193 1.70 19.28 10.51
C ALA A 193 1.56 17.93 9.79
N TYR A 194 2.52 17.57 8.94
CA TYR A 194 2.51 16.28 8.24
C TYR A 194 2.68 15.09 9.18
N PHE A 195 3.47 15.22 10.26
CA PHE A 195 3.59 14.18 11.28
C PHE A 195 2.24 13.89 11.96
N LYS A 196 1.53 14.94 12.36
CA LYS A 196 0.20 14.85 12.98
C LYS A 196 -0.84 14.26 12.01
N LEU A 197 -0.85 14.72 10.75
CA LEU A 197 -1.75 14.23 9.70
C LEU A 197 -1.52 12.78 9.32
N SER A 198 -0.29 12.27 9.45
CA SER A 198 0.04 10.88 9.10
C SER A 198 -0.66 9.85 10.01
N GLN A 199 -1.00 10.23 11.24
CA GLN A 199 -1.63 9.37 12.25
C GLN A 199 -0.86 8.05 12.55
N ILE A 200 0.41 7.97 12.10
CA ILE A 200 1.26 6.78 12.31
C ILE A 200 1.82 6.76 13.73
N ALA A 201 2.11 7.94 14.29
CA ALA A 201 2.77 8.05 15.58
C ALA A 201 1.78 8.09 16.75
N PRO A 202 2.14 7.49 17.91
CA PRO A 202 1.36 7.63 19.11
C PRO A 202 1.22 9.11 19.55
N PRO A 203 0.13 9.48 20.24
CA PRO A 203 -0.09 10.87 20.70
C PRO A 203 1.07 11.45 21.53
N LYS A 204 1.78 10.61 22.29
CA LYS A 204 2.97 11.01 23.05
C LYS A 204 4.03 11.64 22.15
N ASN A 205 4.37 11.00 21.04
CA ASN A 205 5.41 11.48 20.13
C ASN A 205 4.98 12.78 19.43
N VAL A 206 3.69 12.92 19.11
CA VAL A 206 3.10 14.15 18.56
C VAL A 206 3.26 15.31 19.56
N ASN A 207 2.97 15.07 20.84
CA ASN A 207 3.12 16.07 21.90
C ASN A 207 4.59 16.45 22.16
N GLU A 208 5.51 15.47 22.15
CA GLU A 208 6.95 15.72 22.28
C GLU A 208 7.45 16.62 21.14
N MET A 209 7.06 16.30 19.90
CA MET A 209 7.43 17.13 18.75
C MET A 209 6.83 18.53 18.84
N ALA A 210 5.58 18.68 19.29
CA ALA A 210 4.93 19.97 19.53
C ALA A 210 5.68 20.82 20.55
N GLY A 211 6.33 20.19 21.55
CA GLY A 211 7.15 20.85 22.55
C GLY A 211 8.44 21.49 22.02
N LEU A 212 8.91 21.04 20.85
CA LEU A 212 10.10 21.59 20.18
C LEU A 212 9.82 22.84 19.31
N LEU A 213 8.55 23.15 19.07
CA LEU A 213 8.14 24.27 18.23
C LEU A 213 7.95 25.55 19.05
N SER A 214 8.33 26.69 18.46
CA SER A 214 7.91 28.00 18.96
C SER A 214 6.38 28.13 18.87
N LYS A 215 5.83 29.12 19.56
CA LYS A 215 4.39 29.39 19.53
C LYS A 215 3.89 29.66 18.11
N SER A 216 4.60 30.48 17.33
CA SER A 216 4.24 30.82 15.95
C SER A 216 4.31 29.63 15.01
N GLU A 217 5.32 28.76 15.13
CA GLU A 217 5.43 27.53 14.34
C GLU A 217 4.26 26.58 14.62
N ARG A 218 3.88 26.45 15.89
CA ARG A 218 2.74 25.62 16.29
C ARG A 218 1.42 26.16 15.74
N GLU A 219 1.17 27.46 15.87
CA GLU A 219 -0.03 28.11 15.33
C GLU A 219 -0.13 27.95 13.81
N ASN A 220 0.99 28.10 13.09
CA ASN A 220 1.05 27.85 11.66
C ASN A 220 0.76 26.38 11.29
N ALA A 221 1.36 25.44 12.00
CA ALA A 221 1.12 24.03 11.81
C ALA A 221 -0.35 23.64 12.05
N GLU A 222 -0.98 24.16 13.09
CA GLU A 222 -2.40 23.89 13.37
C GLU A 222 -3.34 24.46 12.30
N LYS A 223 -3.01 25.60 11.68
CA LYS A 223 -3.73 26.10 10.50
C LYS A 223 -3.63 25.12 9.33
N ILE A 224 -2.42 24.58 9.06
CA ILE A 224 -2.21 23.60 8.00
C ILE A 224 -3.07 22.35 8.29
N VAL A 225 -2.99 21.80 9.50
CA VAL A 225 -3.75 20.60 9.90
C VAL A 225 -5.27 20.83 9.78
N SER A 226 -5.78 21.95 10.27
CA SER A 226 -7.22 22.23 10.24
C SER A 226 -7.77 22.51 8.83
N GLY A 227 -6.94 23.04 7.94
CA GLY A 227 -7.31 23.31 6.55
C GLY A 227 -7.10 22.13 5.60
N TRP A 228 -6.37 21.12 6.03
CA TRP A 228 -6.02 20.00 5.15
C TRP A 228 -7.17 19.00 4.98
N LYS A 229 -7.37 18.55 3.74
CA LYS A 229 -8.35 17.51 3.40
C LYS A 229 -7.74 16.59 2.35
N PRO A 230 -7.81 15.26 2.52
CA PRO A 230 -7.30 14.32 1.53
C PRO A 230 -8.14 14.40 0.25
N GLN A 231 -7.47 14.27 -0.89
CA GLN A 231 -8.09 14.26 -2.22
C GLN A 231 -7.66 13.00 -2.99
N PRO A 232 -8.13 11.79 -2.60
CA PRO A 232 -7.75 10.57 -3.27
C PRO A 232 -8.29 10.51 -4.69
N THR A 233 -7.49 10.02 -5.62
CA THR A 233 -7.94 9.75 -6.99
C THR A 233 -8.88 8.54 -7.03
N ALA A 234 -9.67 8.43 -8.10
CA ALA A 234 -10.52 7.25 -8.34
C ALA A 234 -9.68 5.96 -8.38
N LEU A 235 -8.49 6.01 -8.97
CA LEU A 235 -7.57 4.87 -9.03
C LEU A 235 -7.10 4.44 -7.64
N THR A 236 -6.77 5.40 -6.76
CA THR A 236 -6.39 5.11 -5.37
C THR A 236 -7.55 4.48 -4.59
N LEU A 237 -8.77 5.01 -4.74
CA LEU A 237 -9.96 4.44 -4.10
C LEU A 237 -10.24 3.01 -4.59
N LYS A 238 -10.18 2.77 -5.91
CA LYS A 238 -10.33 1.45 -6.51
C LYS A 238 -9.30 0.46 -5.97
N ALA A 239 -8.03 0.84 -5.93
CA ALA A 239 -6.97 -0.02 -5.43
C ALA A 239 -7.15 -0.39 -3.94
N PHE A 240 -7.71 0.51 -3.13
CA PHE A 240 -7.98 0.24 -1.71
C PHE A 240 -9.25 -0.59 -1.47
N ALA A 241 -10.17 -0.64 -2.42
CA ALA A 241 -11.36 -1.48 -2.33
C ALA A 241 -11.05 -3.00 -2.43
N GLY A 242 -9.89 -3.38 -3.00
CA GLY A 242 -9.43 -4.77 -3.01
C GLY A 242 -10.40 -5.72 -3.73
N ILE A 243 -10.86 -6.78 -3.04
CA ILE A 243 -11.76 -7.79 -3.63
C ILE A 243 -13.13 -7.20 -4.02
N THR A 244 -13.61 -6.20 -3.29
CA THR A 244 -14.88 -5.52 -3.62
C THR A 244 -14.79 -4.84 -5.00
N ALA A 245 -13.62 -4.29 -5.38
CA ALA A 245 -13.43 -3.75 -6.72
C ALA A 245 -13.55 -4.84 -7.80
N ALA A 246 -13.05 -6.06 -7.55
CA ALA A 246 -13.22 -7.19 -8.46
C ALA A 246 -14.69 -7.57 -8.63
N GLU A 247 -15.43 -7.68 -7.54
CA GLU A 247 -16.87 -7.98 -7.58
C GLU A 247 -17.66 -6.90 -8.34
N ASP A 248 -17.34 -5.64 -8.12
CA ASP A 248 -18.00 -4.52 -8.81
C ASP A 248 -17.66 -4.49 -10.30
N HIS A 249 -16.43 -4.83 -10.67
CA HIS A 249 -16.02 -4.99 -12.07
C HIS A 249 -16.81 -6.12 -12.77
N LEU A 250 -16.97 -7.27 -12.10
CA LEU A 250 -17.81 -8.38 -12.62
C LEU A 250 -19.28 -7.97 -12.78
N LYS A 251 -19.85 -7.23 -11.83
CA LYS A 251 -21.22 -6.72 -11.94
C LYS A 251 -21.38 -5.76 -13.14
N ALA A 252 -20.38 -4.91 -13.35
CA ALA A 252 -20.39 -3.99 -14.48
C ALA A 252 -20.32 -4.72 -15.84
N ALA A 253 -19.44 -5.74 -15.94
CA ALA A 253 -19.28 -6.54 -17.16
C ALA A 253 -20.52 -7.39 -17.52
N ARG A 254 -21.39 -7.71 -16.55
CA ARG A 254 -22.63 -8.47 -16.75
C ARG A 254 -23.82 -7.61 -17.20
N LYS A 255 -23.72 -6.28 -17.15
CA LYS A 255 -24.81 -5.40 -17.61
C LYS A 255 -24.87 -5.45 -19.14
N PRO A 256 -26.06 -5.70 -19.73
CA PRO A 256 -26.20 -5.61 -21.17
C PRO A 256 -25.85 -4.20 -21.65
N ALA A 257 -25.12 -4.09 -22.77
CA ALA A 257 -24.94 -2.81 -23.44
C ALA A 257 -26.34 -2.31 -23.84
N ILE A 258 -26.72 -1.12 -23.33
CA ILE A 258 -28.00 -0.46 -23.63
C ILE A 258 -27.94 0.13 -25.04
#